data_f2d07a398d0379ac42c0ee332b44a85e
#
_entry.id   f2d07a398d0379ac42c0ee332b44a85e
#
_cell.length_a   1.000
_cell.length_b   1.000
_cell.length_c   1.000
_cell.angle_alpha   90.00
_cell.angle_beta   90.00
_cell.angle_gamma   90.00
#
_symmetry.space_group_name_H-M   'P 1'
#
loop_
_entity.id
_entity.type
_entity.pdbx_description
1 polymer ?
#
loop_
_entity_poly.entity_id
_entity_poly.type
_entity_poly.pdbx_seq_one_letter_code
_entity_poly.pdbx_strand_id
1 'polypeptide(L)'
;MHKISIALVFIAGMLFSGCGVFSQSATTLDNSKFYNSQSASSAKGTVFIESVNDKRDFQDKPKQASTPSIYKKQVASVSAAEKNTYIGRQRNSYGYGAANIVLDKNQTVTGLIKNRVSKAFAANGFYIINERSNIKQDTLLVHVDINKFWEFVRMGFWKGALCAQINTNISTQNKTITTDIDYAEEMMAVYEEDHRKILNQALQEYEKDLTAKIALQFK
;
A
#
# COMPACT_ATOMS: atom_id res chain seq x y z
N MET A 1 -63.72 41.95 9.77
CA MET A 1 -63.55 40.50 10.04
C MET A 1 -62.46 39.98 9.09
N HIS A 2 -61.20 39.89 9.60
CA HIS A 2 -60.05 39.42 8.80
C HIS A 2 -59.79 37.95 9.15
N LYS A 3 -59.90 37.09 8.18
CA LYS A 3 -59.59 35.67 8.30
C LYS A 3 -58.07 35.50 8.04
N ILE A 4 -57.33 35.14 9.11
CA ILE A 4 -55.92 34.78 9.03
C ILE A 4 -55.85 33.30 8.62
N SER A 5 -55.37 33.05 7.40
CA SER A 5 -55.05 31.70 6.92
C SER A 5 -53.64 31.32 7.41
N ILE A 6 -53.59 30.37 8.32
CA ILE A 6 -52.35 29.77 8.76
C ILE A 6 -51.90 28.72 7.73
N ALA A 7 -50.90 29.08 6.95
CA ALA A 7 -50.24 28.13 6.06
C ALA A 7 -49.28 27.23 6.90
N LEU A 8 -49.66 25.96 7.03
CA LEU A 8 -48.84 24.92 7.67
C LEU A 8 -47.74 24.53 6.67
N VAL A 9 -46.53 25.02 6.89
CA VAL A 9 -45.34 24.58 6.15
C VAL A 9 -44.90 23.22 6.69
N PHE A 10 -45.21 22.15 6.01
CA PHE A 10 -44.65 20.84 6.22
C PHE A 10 -43.20 20.86 5.74
N ILE A 11 -42.25 21.02 6.65
CA ILE A 11 -40.84 20.71 6.38
C ILE A 11 -40.74 19.19 6.39
N ALA A 12 -40.80 18.59 5.21
CA ALA A 12 -40.42 17.20 5.02
C ALA A 12 -38.89 17.07 5.25
N GLY A 13 -38.53 16.73 6.47
CA GLY A 13 -37.17 16.32 6.80
C GLY A 13 -36.82 15.06 5.98
N MET A 14 -36.11 15.22 4.86
CA MET A 14 -35.47 14.10 4.21
C MET A 14 -34.40 13.56 5.15
N LEU A 15 -34.77 12.55 5.88
CA LEU A 15 -33.83 11.65 6.56
C LEU A 15 -33.08 10.89 5.44
N PHE A 16 -31.96 11.45 5.01
CA PHE A 16 -30.96 10.67 4.30
C PHE A 16 -30.37 9.63 5.24
N SER A 17 -31.13 8.58 5.49
CA SER A 17 -30.61 7.34 6.04
C SER A 17 -29.85 6.60 4.92
N GLY A 18 -28.78 7.21 4.44
CA GLY A 18 -27.76 6.56 3.64
C GLY A 18 -26.92 5.66 4.50
N CYS A 19 -27.50 4.59 5.07
CA CYS A 19 -26.74 3.45 5.61
C CYS A 19 -26.17 2.62 4.44
N GLY A 20 -25.33 3.23 3.63
CA GLY A 20 -24.36 2.49 2.84
C GLY A 20 -23.26 2.02 3.80
N VAL A 21 -23.39 0.81 4.34
CA VAL A 21 -22.31 0.18 5.11
C VAL A 21 -21.23 -0.24 4.10
N PHE A 22 -20.49 0.73 3.58
CA PHE A 22 -19.25 0.44 2.88
C PHE A 22 -18.24 -0.05 3.91
N SER A 23 -18.22 -1.35 4.14
CA SER A 23 -17.23 -1.96 5.02
C SER A 23 -15.85 -2.09 4.37
N GLN A 24 -15.76 -1.79 3.07
CA GLN A 24 -14.56 -2.00 2.26
C GLN A 24 -14.60 -1.11 1.01
N SER A 25 -13.48 -0.43 0.73
CA SER A 25 -13.20 0.27 -0.53
C SER A 25 -12.07 -0.46 -1.25
N ALA A 26 -12.26 -0.84 -2.51
CA ALA A 26 -11.25 -1.51 -3.32
C ALA A 26 -10.52 -0.49 -4.20
N THR A 27 -9.21 -0.60 -4.31
CA THR A 27 -8.39 0.27 -5.14
C THR A 27 -7.39 -0.52 -5.97
N THR A 28 -7.20 -0.09 -7.23
CA THR A 28 -6.19 -0.64 -8.13
C THR A 28 -4.97 0.27 -8.15
N LEU A 29 -3.82 -0.27 -7.76
CA LEU A 29 -2.54 0.44 -7.84
C LEU A 29 -1.83 0.15 -9.16
N ASP A 30 -0.96 1.08 -9.58
CA ASP A 30 -0.11 0.87 -10.75
C ASP A 30 0.82 -0.32 -10.53
N ASN A 31 0.59 -1.37 -11.30
CA ASN A 31 1.36 -2.61 -11.30
C ASN A 31 1.66 -3.02 -12.74
N SER A 32 2.16 -2.07 -13.55
CA SER A 32 2.60 -2.36 -14.91
C SER A 32 3.59 -3.53 -14.87
N LYS A 33 3.32 -4.56 -15.70
CA LYS A 33 4.16 -5.75 -15.75
C LYS A 33 5.60 -5.36 -16.04
N PHE A 34 6.51 -5.95 -15.26
CA PHE A 34 7.93 -5.82 -15.49
C PHE A 34 8.35 -6.73 -16.64
N TYR A 35 9.18 -6.20 -17.53
CA TYR A 35 9.85 -6.96 -18.59
C TYR A 35 11.35 -6.65 -18.54
N ASN A 36 12.19 -7.67 -18.69
CA ASN A 36 13.63 -7.45 -18.83
C ASN A 36 13.91 -6.65 -20.11
N SER A 37 14.61 -5.54 -19.97
CA SER A 37 15.04 -4.70 -21.11
C SER A 37 16.33 -5.20 -21.76
N GLN A 38 17.06 -6.11 -21.09
CA GLN A 38 18.33 -6.66 -21.52
C GLN A 38 18.24 -8.18 -21.61
N SER A 39 19.13 -8.78 -22.42
CA SER A 39 19.34 -10.23 -22.40
C SER A 39 20.16 -10.64 -21.16
N ALA A 40 20.03 -11.89 -20.74
CA ALA A 40 20.82 -12.39 -19.61
C ALA A 40 22.34 -12.36 -19.87
N SER A 41 22.77 -12.45 -21.14
CA SER A 41 24.18 -12.41 -21.52
C SER A 41 24.81 -11.02 -21.51
N SER A 42 24.00 -9.96 -21.59
CA SER A 42 24.47 -8.57 -21.57
C SER A 42 24.25 -7.88 -20.21
N ALA A 43 23.64 -8.59 -19.27
CA ALA A 43 23.34 -8.06 -17.96
C ALA A 43 24.57 -8.06 -17.04
N LYS A 44 24.59 -7.17 -16.05
CA LYS A 44 25.59 -7.07 -14.98
C LYS A 44 25.65 -8.34 -14.12
N GLY A 45 24.55 -9.07 -14.04
CA GLY A 45 24.36 -10.30 -13.30
C GLY A 45 22.90 -10.73 -13.34
N THR A 46 22.62 -11.88 -12.75
CA THR A 46 21.27 -12.41 -12.65
C THR A 46 20.73 -12.32 -11.23
N VAL A 47 19.44 -12.01 -11.10
CA VAL A 47 18.73 -11.88 -9.81
C VAL A 47 17.49 -12.76 -9.82
N PHE A 48 17.27 -13.50 -8.76
CA PHE A 48 16.04 -14.21 -8.48
C PHE A 48 15.43 -13.74 -7.16
N ILE A 49 14.20 -13.22 -7.18
CA ILE A 49 13.49 -12.86 -5.96
C ILE A 49 12.87 -14.13 -5.39
N GLU A 50 13.57 -14.71 -4.41
CA GLU A 50 13.23 -16.02 -3.84
C GLU A 50 12.01 -15.95 -2.92
N SER A 51 11.91 -14.89 -2.11
CA SER A 51 10.77 -14.71 -1.23
C SER A 51 10.39 -13.25 -1.06
N VAL A 52 9.10 -13.00 -0.90
CA VAL A 52 8.54 -11.71 -0.46
C VAL A 52 7.55 -12.01 0.65
N ASN A 53 7.89 -11.63 1.87
CA ASN A 53 7.15 -11.94 3.07
C ASN A 53 6.43 -10.70 3.59
N ASP A 54 5.13 -10.81 3.80
CA ASP A 54 4.35 -9.78 4.50
C ASP A 54 4.52 -9.96 6.02
N LYS A 55 5.36 -9.13 6.61
CA LYS A 55 5.67 -9.10 8.05
C LYS A 55 5.03 -7.92 8.77
N ARG A 56 4.04 -7.27 8.16
CA ARG A 56 3.33 -6.16 8.78
C ARG A 56 2.66 -6.60 10.07
N ASP A 57 2.87 -5.82 11.13
CA ASP A 57 2.27 -6.05 12.45
C ASP A 57 0.83 -5.52 12.48
N PHE A 58 -0.14 -6.38 12.23
CA PHE A 58 -1.57 -6.07 12.35
C PHE A 58 -2.01 -6.17 13.81
N GLN A 59 -2.69 -5.14 14.31
CA GLN A 59 -3.19 -5.09 15.69
C GLN A 59 -4.70 -4.90 15.74
N ASP A 60 -5.32 -5.49 16.77
CA ASP A 60 -6.72 -5.23 17.07
C ASP A 60 -6.88 -3.87 17.76
N LYS A 61 -7.71 -2.99 17.17
CA LYS A 61 -8.05 -1.67 17.70
C LYS A 61 -6.86 -0.81 18.14
N PRO A 62 -5.81 -0.64 17.31
CA PRO A 62 -4.65 0.15 17.69
C PRO A 62 -5.05 1.61 17.93
N LYS A 63 -4.35 2.27 18.87
CA LYS A 63 -4.51 3.70 19.14
C LYS A 63 -4.04 4.56 17.96
N GLN A 64 -2.91 4.17 17.35
CA GLN A 64 -2.31 4.91 16.25
C GLN A 64 -2.93 4.51 14.91
N ALA A 65 -3.24 5.51 14.07
CA ALA A 65 -3.78 5.27 12.73
C ALA A 65 -2.77 4.60 11.79
N SER A 66 -1.47 4.85 12.01
CA SER A 66 -0.35 4.26 11.27
C SER A 66 -0.11 2.78 11.54
N THR A 67 -0.77 2.19 12.55
CA THR A 67 -0.68 0.76 12.83
C THR A 67 -1.70 -0.01 11.99
N PRO A 68 -1.28 -1.01 11.21
CA PRO A 68 -2.18 -1.85 10.44
C PRO A 68 -3.25 -2.52 11.30
N SER A 69 -4.48 -2.52 10.82
CA SER A 69 -5.62 -3.06 11.55
C SER A 69 -6.80 -3.31 10.63
N ILE A 70 -7.72 -4.17 11.03
CA ILE A 70 -8.84 -4.57 10.20
C ILE A 70 -10.16 -4.16 10.84
N TYR A 71 -11.00 -3.45 10.10
CA TYR A 71 -12.29 -2.99 10.58
C TYR A 71 -13.28 -4.16 10.67
N LYS A 72 -13.96 -4.27 11.81
CA LYS A 72 -14.97 -5.29 12.11
C LYS A 72 -14.49 -6.76 12.10
N LYS A 73 -13.18 -7.01 12.10
CA LYS A 73 -12.62 -8.36 12.22
C LYS A 73 -11.54 -8.38 13.30
N GLN A 74 -11.37 -9.53 13.94
CA GLN A 74 -10.21 -9.80 14.78
C GLN A 74 -9.05 -10.22 13.88
N VAL A 75 -7.86 -9.72 14.15
CA VAL A 75 -6.65 -10.00 13.35
C VAL A 75 -6.35 -11.50 13.26
N ALA A 76 -6.60 -12.23 14.36
CA ALA A 76 -6.39 -13.67 14.43
C ALA A 76 -7.35 -14.48 13.53
N SER A 77 -8.52 -13.91 13.17
CA SER A 77 -9.50 -14.58 12.30
C SER A 77 -9.27 -14.37 10.81
N VAL A 78 -8.27 -13.53 10.44
CA VAL A 78 -8.00 -13.18 9.04
C VAL A 78 -6.76 -13.90 8.54
N SER A 79 -6.90 -14.60 7.42
CA SER A 79 -5.80 -15.36 6.81
C SER A 79 -4.65 -14.44 6.35
N ALA A 80 -3.45 -15.00 6.21
CA ALA A 80 -2.30 -14.28 5.66
C ALA A 80 -2.57 -13.79 4.22
N ALA A 81 -3.24 -14.59 3.40
CA ALA A 81 -3.60 -14.22 2.03
C ALA A 81 -4.55 -13.01 2.01
N GLU A 82 -5.53 -12.98 2.91
CA GLU A 82 -6.44 -11.85 3.03
C GLU A 82 -5.73 -10.61 3.58
N LYS A 83 -4.88 -10.73 4.62
CA LYS A 83 -4.06 -9.63 5.14
C LYS A 83 -3.22 -8.97 4.05
N ASN A 84 -2.72 -9.75 3.10
CA ASN A 84 -1.91 -9.29 1.99
C ASN A 84 -2.66 -8.39 0.99
N THR A 85 -3.97 -8.22 1.15
CA THR A 85 -4.79 -7.28 0.37
C THR A 85 -5.14 -6.00 1.10
N TYR A 86 -5.06 -5.97 2.44
CA TYR A 86 -5.36 -4.77 3.23
C TYR A 86 -4.21 -3.77 3.16
N ILE A 87 -4.52 -2.52 2.83
CA ILE A 87 -3.54 -1.45 2.62
C ILE A 87 -3.83 -0.19 3.44
N GLY A 88 -5.01 -0.11 4.07
CA GLY A 88 -5.39 1.02 4.90
C GLY A 88 -6.70 0.78 5.64
N ARG A 89 -7.03 1.70 6.53
CA ARG A 89 -8.31 1.74 7.24
C ARG A 89 -8.80 3.17 7.34
N GLN A 90 -9.96 3.43 6.75
CA GLN A 90 -10.66 4.70 6.96
C GLN A 90 -11.09 4.84 8.42
N ARG A 91 -10.99 6.06 8.94
CA ARG A 91 -11.49 6.44 10.24
C ARG A 91 -12.44 7.64 10.10
N ASN A 92 -13.48 7.68 10.90
CA ASN A 92 -14.34 8.86 10.99
C ASN A 92 -13.65 9.99 11.76
N SER A 93 -14.29 11.16 11.84
CA SER A 93 -13.79 12.34 12.56
C SER A 93 -13.52 12.12 14.05
N TYR A 94 -14.09 11.08 14.65
CA TYR A 94 -13.86 10.68 16.05
C TYR A 94 -12.73 9.66 16.19
N GLY A 95 -12.05 9.29 15.09
CA GLY A 95 -10.96 8.30 15.07
C GLY A 95 -11.43 6.84 15.07
N TYR A 96 -12.73 6.57 15.02
CA TYR A 96 -13.25 5.20 14.91
C TYR A 96 -13.12 4.67 13.48
N GLY A 97 -12.87 3.38 13.36
CA GLY A 97 -12.85 2.72 12.06
C GLY A 97 -14.19 2.82 11.34
N ALA A 98 -14.15 3.12 10.05
CA ALA A 98 -15.32 3.24 9.18
C ALA A 98 -15.33 2.20 8.06
N ALA A 99 -14.18 1.95 7.41
CA ALA A 99 -14.04 0.97 6.34
C ALA A 99 -12.60 0.45 6.26
N ASN A 100 -12.41 -0.68 5.57
CA ASN A 100 -11.10 -1.15 5.13
C ASN A 100 -10.81 -0.62 3.74
N ILE A 101 -9.54 -0.33 3.46
CA ILE A 101 -9.04 -0.04 2.12
C ILE A 101 -8.23 -1.24 1.70
N VAL A 102 -8.61 -1.82 0.56
CA VAL A 102 -8.04 -3.07 0.06
C VAL A 102 -7.61 -2.93 -1.40
N LEU A 103 -6.69 -3.77 -1.80
CA LEU A 103 -6.32 -3.94 -3.19
C LEU A 103 -7.41 -4.70 -3.95
N ASP A 104 -7.54 -4.41 -5.24
CA ASP A 104 -8.38 -5.18 -6.16
C ASP A 104 -7.97 -6.66 -6.21
N LYS A 105 -8.94 -7.52 -6.61
CA LYS A 105 -8.86 -8.99 -6.54
C LYS A 105 -7.60 -9.61 -7.12
N ASN A 106 -6.93 -8.94 -8.06
CA ASN A 106 -5.75 -9.47 -8.74
C ASN A 106 -4.43 -8.85 -8.22
N GLN A 107 -4.50 -8.06 -7.15
CA GLN A 107 -3.34 -7.40 -6.58
C GLN A 107 -3.11 -7.84 -5.13
N THR A 108 -1.84 -7.94 -4.77
CA THR A 108 -1.40 -8.19 -3.40
C THR A 108 -0.23 -7.27 -3.07
N VAL A 109 -0.05 -6.94 -1.80
CA VAL A 109 1.07 -6.11 -1.35
C VAL A 109 2.40 -6.77 -1.70
N THR A 110 2.52 -8.09 -1.51
CA THR A 110 3.74 -8.83 -1.89
C THR A 110 3.99 -8.80 -3.40
N GLY A 111 2.94 -8.89 -4.22
CA GLY A 111 3.04 -8.78 -5.68
C GLY A 111 3.49 -7.40 -6.16
N LEU A 112 2.93 -6.34 -5.57
CA LEU A 112 3.32 -4.96 -5.85
C LEU A 112 4.80 -4.72 -5.50
N ILE A 113 5.22 -5.10 -4.31
CA ILE A 113 6.61 -4.93 -3.85
C ILE A 113 7.57 -5.78 -4.69
N LYS A 114 7.23 -7.05 -4.99
CA LYS A 114 8.04 -7.90 -5.89
C LYS A 114 8.30 -7.20 -7.22
N ASN A 115 7.26 -6.62 -7.81
CA ASN A 115 7.37 -5.92 -9.09
C ASN A 115 8.29 -4.70 -8.99
N ARG A 116 8.16 -3.87 -7.94
CA ARG A 116 9.03 -2.70 -7.72
C ARG A 116 10.49 -3.09 -7.48
N VAL A 117 10.73 -4.13 -6.69
CA VAL A 117 12.08 -4.68 -6.47
C VAL A 117 12.69 -5.18 -7.78
N SER A 118 11.91 -5.90 -8.59
CA SER A 118 12.36 -6.36 -9.92
C SER A 118 12.76 -5.20 -10.82
N LYS A 119 11.93 -4.15 -10.89
CA LYS A 119 12.22 -2.93 -11.67
C LYS A 119 13.49 -2.24 -11.19
N ALA A 120 13.68 -2.11 -9.87
CA ALA A 120 14.85 -1.46 -9.29
C ALA A 120 16.16 -2.21 -9.61
N PHE A 121 16.18 -3.53 -9.53
CA PHE A 121 17.34 -4.33 -9.94
C PHE A 121 17.59 -4.24 -11.45
N ALA A 122 16.53 -4.32 -12.26
CA ALA A 122 16.68 -4.21 -13.72
C ALA A 122 17.18 -2.84 -14.18
N ALA A 123 16.73 -1.77 -13.52
CA ALA A 123 17.23 -0.40 -13.76
C ALA A 123 18.73 -0.27 -13.46
N ASN A 124 19.26 -1.16 -12.61
CA ASN A 124 20.69 -1.27 -12.31
C ASN A 124 21.45 -2.28 -13.19
N GLY A 125 20.84 -2.75 -14.27
CA GLY A 125 21.48 -3.62 -15.24
C GLY A 125 21.45 -5.10 -14.89
N PHE A 126 20.66 -5.54 -13.93
CA PHE A 126 20.48 -6.96 -13.61
C PHE A 126 19.38 -7.58 -14.46
N TYR A 127 19.56 -8.86 -14.82
CA TYR A 127 18.53 -9.68 -15.46
C TYR A 127 17.72 -10.40 -14.39
N ILE A 128 16.40 -10.26 -14.42
CA ILE A 128 15.49 -10.87 -13.44
C ILE A 128 15.05 -12.25 -13.95
N ILE A 129 15.39 -13.29 -13.19
CA ILE A 129 14.95 -14.66 -13.42
C ILE A 129 13.54 -14.81 -12.83
N ASN A 130 12.61 -15.33 -13.63
CA ASN A 130 11.23 -15.56 -13.20
C ASN A 130 10.96 -16.99 -12.74
N GLU A 131 11.76 -17.96 -13.23
CA GLU A 131 11.59 -19.39 -12.94
C GLU A 131 12.77 -19.93 -12.15
N ARG A 132 12.48 -20.67 -11.09
CA ARG A 132 13.50 -21.28 -10.22
C ARG A 132 14.44 -22.25 -10.95
N SER A 133 13.95 -22.91 -11.99
CA SER A 133 14.73 -23.80 -12.86
C SER A 133 15.90 -23.11 -13.58
N ASN A 134 15.83 -21.80 -13.75
CA ASN A 134 16.83 -21.00 -14.45
C ASN A 134 17.90 -20.40 -13.52
N ILE A 135 17.87 -20.70 -12.22
CA ILE A 135 18.86 -20.23 -11.24
C ILE A 135 20.20 -20.92 -11.53
N LYS A 136 21.24 -20.10 -11.58
CA LYS A 136 22.64 -20.55 -11.70
C LYS A 136 23.39 -20.29 -10.39
N GLN A 137 24.62 -20.83 -10.28
CA GLN A 137 25.44 -20.70 -9.08
C GLN A 137 25.77 -19.23 -8.72
N ASP A 138 25.90 -18.37 -9.71
CA ASP A 138 26.20 -16.93 -9.60
C ASP A 138 24.95 -16.04 -9.50
N THR A 139 23.76 -16.65 -9.47
CA THR A 139 22.50 -15.90 -9.33
C THR A 139 22.38 -15.29 -7.93
N LEU A 140 22.16 -13.99 -7.87
CA LEU A 140 21.87 -13.29 -6.63
C LEU A 140 20.46 -13.65 -6.15
N LEU A 141 20.36 -14.35 -5.01
CA LEU A 141 19.11 -14.66 -4.36
C LEU A 141 18.69 -13.48 -3.47
N VAL A 142 17.44 -13.03 -3.64
CA VAL A 142 16.90 -11.86 -2.95
C VAL A 142 15.69 -12.28 -2.12
N HIS A 143 15.72 -11.91 -0.83
CA HIS A 143 14.60 -12.07 0.09
C HIS A 143 14.11 -10.68 0.50
N VAL A 144 12.81 -10.49 0.51
CA VAL A 144 12.17 -9.22 0.85
C VAL A 144 11.22 -9.44 2.02
N ASP A 145 11.42 -8.69 3.10
CA ASP A 145 10.50 -8.60 4.22
C ASP A 145 9.81 -7.25 4.20
N ILE A 146 8.48 -7.25 4.17
CA ILE A 146 7.65 -6.04 4.16
C ILE A 146 7.22 -5.76 5.60
N ASN A 147 7.80 -4.74 6.23
CA ASN A 147 7.48 -4.36 7.60
C ASN A 147 6.32 -3.35 7.66
N LYS A 148 6.20 -2.47 6.63
CA LYS A 148 5.10 -1.54 6.47
C LYS A 148 4.68 -1.46 5.01
N PHE A 149 3.40 -1.41 4.79
CA PHE A 149 2.71 -1.00 3.57
C PHE A 149 1.32 -0.59 4.02
N TRP A 150 1.17 0.67 4.41
CA TRP A 150 -0.04 1.11 5.07
C TRP A 150 -0.33 2.57 4.81
N GLU A 151 -1.59 2.87 4.49
CA GLU A 151 -2.06 4.24 4.41
C GLU A 151 -2.98 4.58 5.59
N PHE A 152 -2.96 5.84 5.98
CA PHE A 152 -3.78 6.35 7.08
C PHE A 152 -3.93 7.86 7.00
N VAL A 153 -5.00 8.36 7.61
CA VAL A 153 -5.18 9.81 7.79
C VAL A 153 -4.55 10.22 9.12
N ARG A 154 -3.65 11.19 9.06
CA ARG A 154 -3.12 11.90 10.22
C ARG A 154 -3.89 13.18 10.40
N MET A 155 -4.64 13.29 11.51
CA MET A 155 -5.42 14.48 11.83
C MET A 155 -4.51 15.59 12.33
N GLY A 156 -4.60 16.78 11.74
CA GLY A 156 -4.03 18.03 12.24
C GLY A 156 -5.11 18.90 12.84
N PHE A 157 -4.74 20.09 13.34
CA PHE A 157 -5.67 21.00 13.99
C PHE A 157 -6.68 21.62 13.00
N TRP A 158 -6.23 22.02 11.80
CA TRP A 158 -7.06 22.64 10.75
C TRP A 158 -7.18 21.80 9.50
N LYS A 159 -6.19 20.96 9.22
CA LYS A 159 -6.12 20.11 8.04
C LYS A 159 -5.70 18.71 8.45
N GLY A 160 -6.11 17.72 7.68
CA GLY A 160 -5.57 16.37 7.76
C GLY A 160 -4.45 16.18 6.75
N ALA A 161 -3.71 15.10 6.92
CA ALA A 161 -2.80 14.60 5.88
C ALA A 161 -3.12 13.13 5.61
N LEU A 162 -3.25 12.77 4.35
CA LEU A 162 -3.25 11.38 3.94
C LEU A 162 -1.79 10.93 3.84
N CYS A 163 -1.45 9.87 4.55
CA CYS A 163 -0.08 9.36 4.66
C CYS A 163 -0.01 7.94 4.11
N ALA A 164 1.09 7.60 3.46
CA ALA A 164 1.41 6.24 3.03
C ALA A 164 2.82 5.88 3.49
N GLN A 165 2.96 4.76 4.19
CA GLN A 165 4.24 4.25 4.69
C GLN A 165 4.59 2.93 4.00
N ILE A 166 5.81 2.83 3.47
CA ILE A 166 6.37 1.60 2.89
C ILE A 166 7.74 1.38 3.51
N ASN A 167 7.90 0.29 4.27
CA ASN A 167 9.18 -0.10 4.84
C ASN A 167 9.47 -1.55 4.47
N THR A 168 10.65 -1.80 3.90
CA THR A 168 11.11 -3.15 3.54
C THR A 168 12.57 -3.36 3.93
N ASN A 169 12.89 -4.60 4.28
CA ASN A 169 14.25 -5.10 4.36
C ASN A 169 14.47 -6.08 3.21
N ILE A 170 15.46 -5.77 2.36
CA ILE A 170 15.84 -6.59 1.21
C ILE A 170 17.20 -7.18 1.51
N SER A 171 17.28 -8.48 1.68
CA SER A 171 18.52 -9.21 2.00
C SER A 171 18.94 -10.09 0.83
N THR A 172 20.25 -10.16 0.66
CA THR A 172 20.95 -11.10 -0.21
C THR A 172 21.93 -11.91 0.64
N GLN A 173 22.74 -12.78 0.03
CA GLN A 173 23.74 -13.56 0.75
C GLN A 173 24.66 -12.69 1.62
N ASN A 174 25.02 -11.47 1.16
CA ASN A 174 26.07 -10.66 1.79
C ASN A 174 25.67 -9.22 2.08
N LYS A 175 24.45 -8.80 1.73
CA LYS A 175 24.03 -7.40 1.83
C LYS A 175 22.58 -7.28 2.27
N THR A 176 22.30 -6.21 3.00
CA THR A 176 20.93 -5.83 3.36
C THR A 176 20.69 -4.38 2.97
N ILE A 177 19.57 -4.13 2.30
CA ILE A 177 19.07 -2.80 1.94
C ILE A 177 17.79 -2.56 2.72
N THR A 178 17.72 -1.50 3.48
CA THR A 178 16.49 -1.03 4.12
C THR A 178 15.95 0.17 3.37
N THR A 179 14.67 0.12 3.02
CA THR A 179 13.92 1.23 2.41
C THR A 179 12.84 1.64 3.36
N ASP A 180 12.72 2.94 3.64
CA ASP A 180 11.70 3.50 4.54
C ASP A 180 11.14 4.77 3.92
N ILE A 181 9.91 4.69 3.43
CA ILE A 181 9.18 5.78 2.81
C ILE A 181 8.04 6.20 3.72
N ASP A 182 7.98 7.47 4.05
CA ASP A 182 6.85 8.13 4.72
C ASP A 182 6.39 9.29 3.83
N TYR A 183 5.42 9.02 2.97
CA TYR A 183 4.86 10.00 2.04
C TYR A 183 3.56 10.56 2.61
N ALA A 184 3.39 11.88 2.57
CA ALA A 184 2.21 12.55 3.11
C ALA A 184 1.78 13.72 2.21
N GLU A 185 0.48 13.88 2.04
CA GLU A 185 -0.13 15.00 1.32
C GLU A 185 -1.22 15.64 2.20
N GLU A 186 -1.12 16.96 2.43
CA GLU A 186 -2.14 17.69 3.18
C GLU A 186 -3.41 17.82 2.36
N MET A 187 -4.56 17.57 2.99
CA MET A 187 -5.87 17.71 2.34
C MET A 187 -6.96 18.08 3.33
N MET A 188 -8.00 18.75 2.81
CA MET A 188 -9.16 19.14 3.59
C MET A 188 -10.22 18.03 3.67
N ALA A 189 -10.29 17.19 2.64
CA ALA A 189 -11.16 16.02 2.57
C ALA A 189 -10.41 14.91 1.83
N VAL A 190 -10.74 13.66 2.12
CA VAL A 190 -10.15 12.46 1.49
C VAL A 190 -11.24 11.78 0.67
N TYR A 191 -10.99 11.61 -0.61
CA TYR A 191 -11.84 10.92 -1.57
C TYR A 191 -11.23 9.55 -1.94
N GLU A 192 -12.02 8.70 -2.60
CA GLU A 192 -11.56 7.36 -2.99
C GLU A 192 -10.35 7.39 -3.92
N GLU A 193 -10.30 8.34 -4.84
CA GLU A 193 -9.17 8.52 -5.75
C GLU A 193 -7.86 8.96 -5.06
N ASP A 194 -7.96 9.66 -3.92
CA ASP A 194 -6.79 10.12 -3.16
C ASP A 194 -6.02 8.92 -2.58
N HIS A 195 -6.70 7.88 -2.14
CA HIS A 195 -6.09 6.64 -1.67
C HIS A 195 -5.20 6.00 -2.75
N ARG A 196 -5.70 5.95 -3.98
CA ARG A 196 -4.93 5.44 -5.12
C ARG A 196 -3.74 6.33 -5.44
N LYS A 197 -3.95 7.65 -5.46
CA LYS A 197 -2.91 8.64 -5.77
C LYS A 197 -1.75 8.56 -4.78
N ILE A 198 -2.02 8.64 -3.48
CA ILE A 198 -1.00 8.66 -2.44
C ILE A 198 -0.14 7.39 -2.44
N LEU A 199 -0.79 6.22 -2.59
CA LEU A 199 -0.07 4.94 -2.60
C LEU A 199 0.77 4.76 -3.87
N ASN A 200 0.30 5.21 -5.03
CA ASN A 200 1.10 5.19 -6.25
C ASN A 200 2.33 6.11 -6.14
N GLN A 201 2.18 7.28 -5.55
CA GLN A 201 3.31 8.18 -5.30
C GLN A 201 4.31 7.59 -4.31
N ALA A 202 3.84 7.01 -3.20
CA ALA A 202 4.71 6.31 -2.26
C ALA A 202 5.46 5.14 -2.92
N LEU A 203 4.80 4.39 -3.80
CA LEU A 203 5.43 3.31 -4.57
C LEU A 203 6.48 3.82 -5.57
N GLN A 204 6.27 4.98 -6.17
CA GLN A 204 7.26 5.62 -7.06
C GLN A 204 8.50 6.06 -6.28
N GLU A 205 8.31 6.72 -5.14
CA GLU A 205 9.42 7.11 -4.26
C GLU A 205 10.17 5.89 -3.72
N TYR A 206 9.44 4.81 -3.37
CA TYR A 206 10.05 3.55 -2.96
C TYR A 206 10.94 2.96 -4.06
N GLU A 207 10.45 2.87 -5.30
CA GLU A 207 11.21 2.35 -6.45
C GLU A 207 12.46 3.19 -6.71
N LYS A 208 12.34 4.51 -6.64
CA LYS A 208 13.44 5.47 -6.84
C LYS A 208 14.51 5.33 -5.76
N ASP A 209 14.13 5.32 -4.48
CA ASP A 209 15.04 5.15 -3.34
C ASP A 209 15.76 3.81 -3.41
N LEU A 210 15.02 2.73 -3.66
CA LEU A 210 15.59 1.40 -3.80
C LEU A 210 16.57 1.31 -4.98
N THR A 211 16.22 1.89 -6.14
CA THR A 211 17.10 1.92 -7.32
C THR A 211 18.44 2.61 -7.00
N ALA A 212 18.40 3.74 -6.29
CA ALA A 212 19.60 4.45 -5.88
C ALA A 212 20.45 3.63 -4.89
N LYS A 213 19.82 2.97 -3.93
CA LYS A 213 20.51 2.12 -2.94
C LYS A 213 21.16 0.89 -3.58
N ILE A 214 20.48 0.25 -4.54
CA ILE A 214 21.06 -0.87 -5.32
C ILE A 214 22.29 -0.37 -6.11
N ALA A 215 22.21 0.79 -6.76
CA ALA A 215 23.33 1.36 -7.50
C ALA A 215 24.58 1.59 -6.62
N LEU A 216 24.37 1.99 -5.38
CA LEU A 216 25.45 2.21 -4.41
C LEU A 216 26.07 0.89 -3.91
N GLN A 217 25.25 -0.12 -3.69
CA GLN A 217 25.71 -1.38 -3.07
C GLN A 217 26.26 -2.39 -4.07
N PHE A 218 25.80 -2.36 -5.30
CA PHE A 218 26.18 -3.31 -6.35
C PHE A 218 26.92 -2.61 -7.51
N LYS A 219 27.95 -1.83 -7.14
CA LYS A 219 28.86 -1.18 -8.11
C LYS A 219 29.70 -2.17 -8.90
#